data_8e461d7ced07e9accc1fcff430fba020
#
_entry.id   8e461d7ced07e9accc1fcff430fba020
#
_cell.length_a   1.000
_cell.length_b   1.000
_cell.length_c   1.000
_cell.angle_alpha   90.00
_cell.angle_beta   90.00
_cell.angle_gamma   90.00
#
_symmetry.space_group_name_H-M   'P 1'
#
loop_
_entity.id
_entity.type
_entity.pdbx_description
1 polymer ?
#
loop_
_entity_poly.entity_id
_entity_poly.type
_entity_poly.pdbx_seq_one_letter_code
_entity_poly.pdbx_strand_id
1 'polypeptide(L)'
;MVKTVKVHVGNGGLSLRRNQACIDLIREFPQALQYFDRTGSSEDLFFSIMGSLSARCVLPSEMVAARFSLELKPELYHAQMGGRAPMGGHAWWKYNPSYWLAQLGAAAPEVLSSTRQVADSIA
;
A
#
# COMPACT_ATOMS: atom_id res chain seq x y z
N MET A 1 12.95 21.02 -17.18
CA MET A 1 12.87 20.73 -15.74
C MET A 1 11.95 19.54 -15.53
N VAL A 2 12.46 18.37 -15.20
CA VAL A 2 11.64 17.18 -14.93
C VAL A 2 11.04 17.34 -13.55
N LYS A 3 9.72 17.54 -13.47
CA LYS A 3 9.02 17.51 -12.19
C LYS A 3 8.97 16.05 -11.72
N THR A 4 9.69 15.76 -10.66
CA THR A 4 9.60 14.46 -10.00
C THR A 4 8.27 14.37 -9.26
N VAL A 5 7.40 13.48 -9.70
CA VAL A 5 6.16 13.18 -8.97
C VAL A 5 6.54 12.24 -7.83
N LYS A 6 6.38 12.70 -6.60
CA LYS A 6 6.50 11.83 -5.41
C LYS A 6 5.20 11.08 -5.23
N VAL A 7 5.26 9.77 -5.32
CA VAL A 7 4.14 8.87 -5.00
C VAL A 7 4.26 8.50 -3.53
N HIS A 8 3.30 8.95 -2.72
CA HIS A 8 3.29 8.72 -1.27
C HIS A 8 2.30 7.65 -0.84
N VAL A 9 1.31 7.38 -1.68
CA VAL A 9 0.22 6.43 -1.39
C VAL A 9 0.01 5.57 -2.61
N GLY A 10 0.20 4.27 -2.44
CA GLY A 10 -0.04 3.27 -3.46
C GLY A 10 0.30 1.90 -2.90
N ASN A 11 -0.69 1.02 -2.84
CA ASN A 11 -0.53 -0.36 -2.40
C ASN A 11 -1.59 -1.20 -3.10
N GLY A 12 -1.15 -2.07 -4.01
CA GLY A 12 -2.04 -2.95 -4.77
C GLY A 12 -2.58 -4.13 -3.95
N GLY A 13 -1.83 -4.59 -2.94
CA GLY A 13 -2.15 -5.80 -2.20
C GLY A 13 -3.29 -5.64 -1.18
N LEU A 14 -3.33 -4.52 -0.48
CA LEU A 14 -4.42 -4.16 0.44
C LEU A 14 -4.78 -2.69 0.27
N SER A 15 -5.80 -2.42 -0.50
CA SER A 15 -6.24 -1.05 -0.80
C SER A 15 -7.75 -0.90 -0.75
N LEU A 16 -8.21 0.29 -0.39
CA LEU A 16 -9.61 0.68 -0.46
C LEU A 16 -9.74 1.81 -1.48
N ARG A 17 -10.53 1.58 -2.52
CA ARG A 17 -10.73 2.53 -3.62
C ARG A 17 -12.21 2.78 -3.86
N ARG A 18 -12.56 4.03 -4.09
CA ARG A 18 -13.91 4.38 -4.53
C ARG A 18 -14.05 4.03 -6.02
N ASN A 19 -14.95 3.12 -6.37
CA ASN A 19 -15.14 2.66 -7.74
C ASN A 19 -15.36 3.80 -8.74
N GLN A 20 -16.19 4.78 -8.39
CA GLN A 20 -16.45 5.92 -9.26
C GLN A 20 -15.18 6.74 -9.54
N ALA A 21 -14.33 6.96 -8.52
CA ALA A 21 -13.07 7.67 -8.71
C ALA A 21 -12.11 6.89 -9.64
N CYS A 22 -12.07 5.56 -9.54
CA CYS A 22 -11.28 4.74 -10.46
C CYS A 22 -11.79 4.84 -11.90
N ILE A 23 -13.10 4.79 -12.10
CA ILE A 23 -13.74 4.95 -13.43
C ILE A 23 -13.43 6.33 -14.01
N ASP A 24 -13.54 7.37 -13.20
CA ASP A 24 -13.27 8.75 -13.63
C ASP A 24 -11.80 8.92 -14.04
N LEU A 25 -10.83 8.37 -13.30
CA LEU A 25 -9.42 8.41 -13.67
C LEU A 25 -9.13 7.67 -14.98
N ILE A 26 -9.69 6.49 -15.17
CA ILE A 26 -9.54 5.72 -16.40
C ILE A 26 -10.07 6.50 -17.61
N ARG A 27 -11.18 7.19 -17.44
CA ARG A 27 -11.78 8.02 -18.50
C ARG A 27 -11.02 9.32 -18.77
N GLU A 28 -10.46 9.90 -17.71
CA GLU A 28 -9.70 11.16 -17.79
C GLU A 28 -8.31 10.95 -18.43
N PHE A 29 -7.66 9.80 -18.18
CA PHE A 29 -6.30 9.51 -18.61
C PHE A 29 -6.16 8.25 -19.49
N PRO A 30 -6.88 8.13 -20.61
CA PRO A 30 -6.87 6.91 -21.42
C PRO A 30 -5.51 6.61 -22.06
N GLN A 31 -4.73 7.64 -22.40
CA GLN A 31 -3.39 7.48 -22.97
C GLN A 31 -2.38 7.00 -21.93
N ALA A 32 -2.48 7.53 -20.69
CA ALA A 32 -1.66 7.06 -19.60
C ALA A 32 -1.99 5.59 -19.25
N LEU A 33 -3.26 5.22 -19.23
CA LEU A 33 -3.69 3.84 -19.01
C LEU A 33 -3.05 2.89 -20.03
N GLN A 34 -3.11 3.23 -21.32
CA GLN A 34 -2.47 2.45 -22.39
C GLN A 34 -0.94 2.34 -22.23
N TYR A 35 -0.30 3.41 -21.75
CA TYR A 35 1.14 3.39 -21.49
C TYR A 35 1.48 2.45 -20.34
N PHE A 36 0.75 2.52 -19.22
CA PHE A 36 0.96 1.66 -18.06
C PHE A 36 0.71 0.18 -18.39
N ASP A 37 -0.33 -0.10 -19.17
CA ASP A 37 -0.65 -1.44 -19.66
C ASP A 37 0.49 -2.01 -20.52
N ARG A 38 0.94 -1.27 -21.53
CA ARG A 38 2.03 -1.69 -22.42
C ARG A 38 3.37 -1.89 -21.72
N THR A 39 3.65 -1.15 -20.66
CA THR A 39 4.90 -1.27 -19.90
C THR A 39 4.83 -2.34 -18.82
N GLY A 40 3.68 -2.98 -18.62
CA GLY A 40 3.47 -3.96 -17.55
C GLY A 40 3.59 -3.34 -16.15
N SER A 41 3.34 -2.05 -16.04
CA SER A 41 3.37 -1.35 -14.75
C SER A 41 2.16 -1.73 -13.89
N SER A 42 2.36 -1.75 -12.57
CA SER A 42 1.28 -2.12 -11.65
C SER A 42 0.16 -1.06 -11.61
N GLU A 43 -1.05 -1.51 -11.37
CA GLU A 43 -2.24 -0.66 -11.35
C GLU A 43 -2.22 0.38 -10.22
N ASP A 44 -1.58 0.07 -9.11
CA ASP A 44 -1.44 0.98 -7.97
C ASP A 44 -0.61 2.22 -8.33
N LEU A 45 0.40 2.08 -9.18
CA LEU A 45 1.15 3.21 -9.73
C LEU A 45 0.26 4.10 -10.60
N PHE A 46 -0.57 3.52 -11.48
CA PHE A 46 -1.51 4.29 -12.29
C PHE A 46 -2.45 5.12 -11.41
N PHE A 47 -3.15 4.48 -10.47
CA PHE A 47 -4.11 5.16 -9.61
C PHE A 47 -3.46 6.18 -8.67
N SER A 48 -2.26 5.92 -8.20
CA SER A 48 -1.51 6.83 -7.34
C SER A 48 -1.03 8.07 -8.09
N ILE A 49 -0.42 7.90 -9.27
CA ILE A 49 0.11 9.01 -10.07
C ILE A 49 -1.02 9.83 -10.68
N MET A 50 -1.95 9.18 -11.39
CA MET A 50 -3.07 9.88 -12.03
C MET A 50 -4.03 10.48 -11.00
N GLY A 51 -4.26 9.80 -9.87
CA GLY A 51 -5.03 10.33 -8.76
C GLY A 51 -4.44 11.61 -8.16
N SER A 52 -3.12 11.73 -8.11
CA SER A 52 -2.45 12.96 -7.64
C SER A 52 -2.56 14.14 -8.61
N LEU A 53 -2.85 13.87 -9.89
CA LEU A 53 -2.98 14.89 -10.95
C LEU A 53 -4.43 15.29 -11.21
N SER A 54 -5.39 14.45 -10.83
CA SER A 54 -6.82 14.67 -11.09
C SER A 54 -7.48 15.52 -10.00
N ALA A 55 -8.32 16.43 -10.41
CA ALA A 55 -9.22 17.14 -9.49
C ALA A 55 -10.44 16.29 -9.05
N ARG A 56 -10.67 15.14 -9.68
CA ARG A 56 -11.81 14.24 -9.41
C ARG A 56 -11.50 13.12 -8.44
N CYS A 57 -10.23 12.99 -8.05
CA CYS A 57 -9.76 11.98 -7.12
C CYS A 57 -9.08 12.64 -5.93
N VAL A 58 -9.42 12.21 -4.73
CA VAL A 58 -8.76 12.63 -3.51
C VAL A 58 -7.99 11.45 -2.96
N LEU A 59 -6.67 11.55 -2.94
CA LEU A 59 -5.81 10.61 -2.24
C LEU A 59 -5.70 11.00 -0.76
N PRO A 60 -5.68 10.04 0.15
CA PRO A 60 -5.45 10.33 1.56
C PRO A 60 -4.04 10.85 1.79
N SER A 61 -3.82 11.49 2.92
CA SER A 61 -2.46 11.76 3.37
C SER A 61 -1.73 10.45 3.67
N GLU A 62 -0.41 10.49 3.60
CA GLU A 62 0.45 9.33 3.88
C GLU A 62 0.13 8.69 5.24
N MET A 63 -0.08 9.50 6.28
CA MET A 63 -0.41 9.01 7.62
C MET A 63 -1.81 8.38 7.72
N VAL A 64 -2.78 8.88 6.99
CA VAL A 64 -4.12 8.26 6.91
C VAL A 64 -4.05 6.92 6.17
N ALA A 65 -3.31 6.86 5.07
CA ALA A 65 -3.10 5.62 4.32
C ALA A 65 -2.34 4.58 5.15
N ALA A 66 -1.32 4.99 5.92
CA ALA A 66 -0.53 4.11 6.78
C ALA A 66 -1.36 3.46 7.89
N ARG A 67 -2.39 4.13 8.41
CA ARG A 67 -3.32 3.54 9.39
C ARG A 67 -4.17 2.41 8.80
N PHE A 68 -4.40 2.45 7.51
CA PHE A 68 -5.16 1.41 6.82
C PHE A 68 -4.25 0.25 6.43
N SER A 69 -3.19 0.52 5.67
CA SER A 69 -2.30 -0.53 5.14
C SER A 69 -0.86 -0.07 5.11
N LEU A 70 0.02 -0.87 5.71
CA LEU A 70 1.46 -0.67 5.66
C LEU A 70 2.14 -1.72 4.78
N GLU A 71 3.19 -1.32 4.11
CA GLU A 71 4.07 -2.19 3.36
C GLU A 71 5.53 -1.86 3.66
N LEU A 72 6.01 -0.69 3.23
CA LEU A 72 7.38 -0.23 3.42
C LEU A 72 7.56 0.44 4.79
N LYS A 73 8.70 0.18 5.46
CA LYS A 73 9.11 0.81 6.71
C LYS A 73 8.01 0.81 7.80
N PRO A 74 7.39 -0.34 8.07
CA PRO A 74 6.27 -0.40 8.99
C PRO A 74 6.61 0.10 10.40
N GLU A 75 7.83 -0.12 10.87
CA GLU A 75 8.32 0.35 12.17
C GLU A 75 8.33 1.88 12.28
N LEU A 76 8.70 2.57 11.20
CA LEU A 76 8.73 4.04 11.16
C LEU A 76 7.32 4.62 11.29
N TYR A 77 6.39 4.12 10.47
CA TYR A 77 5.01 4.57 10.51
C TYR A 77 4.31 4.19 11.81
N HIS A 78 4.61 3.02 12.36
CA HIS A 78 4.11 2.60 13.68
C HIS A 78 4.51 3.61 14.77
N ALA A 79 5.79 4.00 14.80
CA ALA A 79 6.28 5.00 15.74
C ALA A 79 5.59 6.36 15.55
N GLN A 80 5.44 6.80 14.29
CA GLN A 80 4.75 8.07 13.95
C GLN A 80 3.25 8.05 14.28
N MET A 81 2.63 6.88 14.29
CA MET A 81 1.25 6.69 14.72
C MET A 81 1.07 6.54 16.25
N GLY A 82 2.13 6.79 17.02
CA GLY A 82 2.11 6.65 18.49
C GLY A 82 1.99 5.20 18.95
N GLY A 83 2.59 4.25 18.23
CA GLY A 83 2.59 2.84 18.57
C GLY A 83 1.27 2.11 18.26
N ARG A 84 0.42 2.70 17.42
CA ARG A 84 -0.83 2.06 16.97
C ARG A 84 -0.55 1.18 15.75
N ALA A 85 -0.99 -0.07 15.81
CA ALA A 85 -0.93 -0.97 14.67
C ALA A 85 -1.85 -0.48 13.54
N PRO A 86 -1.48 -0.69 12.25
CA PRO A 86 -2.37 -0.46 11.13
C PRO A 86 -3.52 -1.48 11.12
N MET A 87 -4.54 -1.23 10.30
CA MET A 87 -5.61 -2.20 10.08
C MET A 87 -5.08 -3.49 9.41
N GLY A 88 -4.07 -3.36 8.56
CA GLY A 88 -3.44 -4.49 7.90
C GLY A 88 -2.12 -4.12 7.22
N GLY A 89 -1.58 -5.08 6.49
CA GLY A 89 -0.33 -4.92 5.75
C GLY A 89 -0.29 -5.78 4.50
N HIS A 90 0.63 -5.44 3.61
CA HIS A 90 0.91 -6.20 2.39
C HIS A 90 2.39 -6.54 2.31
N ALA A 91 2.72 -7.66 1.71
CA ALA A 91 4.08 -8.15 1.54
C ALA A 91 4.90 -8.13 2.85
N TRP A 92 4.26 -8.45 3.96
CA TRP A 92 4.83 -8.42 5.32
C TRP A 92 6.09 -9.29 5.45
N TRP A 93 6.16 -10.40 4.72
CA TRP A 93 7.33 -11.30 4.68
C TRP A 93 8.53 -10.67 3.97
N LYS A 94 8.31 -9.67 3.12
CA LYS A 94 9.35 -9.01 2.31
C LYS A 94 9.94 -7.80 3.02
N TYR A 95 9.12 -7.06 3.74
CA TYR A 95 9.50 -5.80 4.38
C TYR A 95 9.35 -5.90 5.91
N ASN A 96 10.46 -6.12 6.59
CA ASN A 96 10.54 -6.23 8.04
C ASN A 96 9.58 -7.28 8.65
N PRO A 97 9.77 -8.58 8.36
CA PRO A 97 8.93 -9.64 8.91
C PRO A 97 8.94 -9.69 10.44
N SER A 98 10.05 -9.33 11.10
CA SER A 98 10.16 -9.29 12.56
C SER A 98 9.18 -8.32 13.20
N TYR A 99 8.95 -7.15 12.59
CA TYR A 99 7.94 -6.21 13.04
C TYR A 99 6.54 -6.85 13.01
N TRP A 100 6.18 -7.45 11.88
CA TRP A 100 4.86 -8.05 11.71
C TRP A 100 4.62 -9.24 12.62
N LEU A 101 5.62 -10.10 12.80
CA LEU A 101 5.54 -11.22 13.75
C LEU A 101 5.34 -10.75 15.18
N ALA A 102 6.00 -9.66 15.58
CA ALA A 102 5.80 -9.06 16.89
C ALA A 102 4.37 -8.52 17.08
N GLN A 103 3.80 -7.86 16.06
CA GLN A 103 2.42 -7.37 16.10
C GLN A 103 1.40 -8.53 16.15
N LEU A 104 1.58 -9.55 15.33
CA LEU A 104 0.72 -10.74 15.31
C LEU A 104 0.80 -11.51 16.63
N GLY A 105 2.02 -11.68 17.19
CA GLY A 105 2.21 -12.36 18.47
C GLY A 105 1.59 -11.63 19.66
N ALA A 106 1.53 -10.30 19.61
CA ALA A 106 0.83 -9.51 20.61
C ALA A 106 -0.70 -9.59 20.49
N ALA A 107 -1.21 -9.74 19.24
CA ALA A 107 -2.65 -9.79 18.97
C ALA A 107 -3.25 -11.20 19.10
N ALA A 108 -2.52 -12.23 18.68
CA ALA A 108 -2.97 -13.62 18.66
C ALA A 108 -1.78 -14.59 18.73
N PRO A 109 -1.33 -14.94 19.92
CA PRO A 109 -0.16 -15.81 20.11
C PRO A 109 -0.27 -17.18 19.41
N GLU A 110 -1.47 -17.71 19.31
CA GLU A 110 -1.76 -19.00 18.65
C GLU A 110 -1.56 -18.97 17.13
N VAL A 111 -1.64 -17.82 16.49
CA VAL A 111 -1.43 -17.65 15.05
C VAL A 111 0.06 -17.65 14.71
N LEU A 112 0.92 -17.37 15.67
CA LEU A 112 2.36 -17.23 15.45
C LEU A 112 3.02 -18.52 14.99
N SER A 113 2.56 -19.67 15.45
CA SER A 113 3.12 -20.98 15.09
C SER A 113 2.86 -21.33 13.62
N SER A 114 1.64 -21.10 13.14
CA SER A 114 1.28 -21.35 11.74
C SER A 114 1.92 -20.32 10.78
N THR A 115 2.10 -19.10 11.23
CA THR A 115 2.70 -18.03 10.42
C THR A 115 4.21 -18.24 10.25
N ARG A 116 4.90 -18.78 11.26
CA ARG A 116 6.32 -19.14 11.15
C ARG A 116 6.55 -20.25 10.13
N GLN A 117 5.70 -21.27 10.09
CA GLN A 117 5.79 -22.34 9.08
C GLN A 117 5.67 -21.80 7.65
N VAL A 118 4.81 -20.82 7.41
CA VAL A 118 4.67 -20.18 6.09
C VAL A 118 5.89 -19.34 5.75
N ALA A 119 6.44 -18.57 6.69
CA ALA A 119 7.65 -17.79 6.47
C ALA A 119 8.86 -18.66 6.14
N ASP A 120 9.04 -19.76 6.85
CA ASP A 120 10.14 -20.71 6.62
C ASP A 120 10.00 -21.49 5.30
N SER A 121 8.78 -21.64 4.77
CA SER A 121 8.52 -22.31 3.49
C SER A 121 8.75 -21.41 2.26
N ILE A 122 8.86 -20.09 2.48
CA ILE A 122 9.03 -19.08 1.40
C ILE A 122 10.50 -18.59 1.35
N ALA A 123 11.26 -18.83 2.40
CA ALA A 123 12.67 -18.47 2.48
C ALA A 123 13.56 -19.51 1.80
#